data_b2ecf6a401869a109070669e1d791e41
#
_entry.id   b2ecf6a401869a109070669e1d791e41
#
_cell.length_a   1.000
_cell.length_b   1.000
_cell.length_c   1.000
_cell.angle_alpha   90.00
_cell.angle_beta   90.00
_cell.angle_gamma   90.00
#
_symmetry.space_group_name_H-M   'P 1'
#
loop_
_entity.id
_entity.type
_entity.pdbx_description
1 polymer ?
#
loop_
_entity_poly.entity_id
_entity_poly.type
_entity_poly.pdbx_seq_one_letter_code
_entity_poly.pdbx_strand_id
1 'polypeptide(L)' 'MTFYDVQVTTDLGEMVVLQICAFSPAEAEMTAISMVENGDAGVLGNSVVACFVL' A
#
# COMPACT_ATOMS: atom_id res chain seq x y z
N MET A 1 13.28 11.49 -5.51
CA MET A 1 12.39 10.47 -4.94
C MET A 1 12.28 10.63 -3.46
N THR A 2 11.11 10.40 -2.93
CA THR A 2 10.82 10.54 -1.50
C THR A 2 10.22 9.25 -0.99
N PHE A 3 10.52 8.89 0.26
CA PHE A 3 9.85 7.78 0.92
C PHE A 3 8.53 8.24 1.51
N TYR A 4 7.49 7.48 1.26
CA TYR A 4 6.16 7.70 1.81
C TYR A 4 5.75 6.50 2.63
N ASP A 5 5.11 6.75 3.77
CA ASP A 5 4.49 5.71 4.57
C ASP A 5 3.03 5.60 4.11
N VAL A 6 2.67 4.47 3.54
CA VAL A 6 1.34 4.25 2.98
C VAL A 6 0.62 3.20 3.82
N GLN A 7 -0.47 3.59 4.45
CA GLN A 7 -1.30 2.67 5.22
C GLN A 7 -2.34 2.06 4.30
N VAL A 8 -2.36 0.73 4.24
CA VAL A 8 -3.26 -0.02 3.37
C VAL A 8 -4.11 -0.95 4.22
N THR A 9 -5.41 -0.99 3.93
CA THR A 9 -6.34 -1.95 4.53
C THR A 9 -6.83 -2.89 3.45
N THR A 10 -6.73 -4.20 3.72
CA THR A 10 -7.15 -5.22 2.78
C THR A 10 -8.61 -5.61 2.96
N ASP A 11 -9.13 -6.39 2.02
CA ASP A 11 -10.49 -6.94 2.06
C ASP A 11 -10.70 -7.89 3.22
N LEU A 12 -9.64 -8.41 3.82
CA LEU A 12 -9.72 -9.26 5.03
C LEU A 12 -9.61 -8.47 6.33
N GLY A 13 -9.58 -7.13 6.26
CA GLY A 13 -9.47 -6.28 7.44
C GLY A 13 -8.04 -6.12 7.95
N GLU A 14 -7.06 -6.59 7.23
CA GLU A 14 -5.66 -6.43 7.61
C GLU A 14 -5.21 -4.99 7.33
N MET A 15 -4.44 -4.42 8.25
CA MET A 15 -3.86 -3.09 8.07
C MET A 15 -2.34 -3.21 8.07
N VAL A 16 -1.69 -2.60 7.09
CA VAL A 16 -0.24 -2.60 6.97
C VAL A 16 0.25 -1.24 6.52
N VAL A 17 1.41 -0.83 7.04
CA VAL A 17 2.08 0.40 6.58
C VAL A 17 3.28 -0.01 5.76
N LEU A 18 3.31 0.44 4.50
CA LEU A 18 4.39 0.14 3.57
C LEU A 18 5.20 1.42 3.33
N GLN A 19 6.52 1.30 3.39
CA GLN A 19 7.39 2.40 3.03
C GLN A 19 7.70 2.32 1.53
N ILE A 20 7.22 3.30 0.78
CA ILE A 20 7.29 3.32 -0.68
C ILE A 20 8.14 4.51 -1.13
N CYS A 21 9.13 4.26 -1.98
CA CYS A 21 9.90 5.31 -2.62
C CYS A 21 9.23 5.69 -3.93
N ALA A 22 8.82 6.95 -4.05
CA ALA A 22 8.05 7.41 -5.21
C ALA A 22 8.27 8.89 -5.46
N PHE A 23 7.86 9.38 -6.61
CA PHE A 23 7.96 10.79 -6.98
C PHE A 23 6.80 11.62 -6.42
N SER A 24 5.68 11.00 -6.11
CA SER A 24 4.51 11.70 -5.60
C SER A 24 3.71 10.77 -4.67
N PRO A 25 2.84 11.36 -3.80
CA PRO A 25 1.97 10.54 -2.97
C PRO A 25 1.03 9.65 -3.78
N ALA A 26 0.53 10.14 -4.91
CA ALA A 26 -0.36 9.35 -5.78
C ALA A 26 0.37 8.12 -6.34
N GLU A 27 1.62 8.28 -6.75
CA GLU A 27 2.43 7.16 -7.23
C GLU A 27 2.70 6.16 -6.11
N ALA A 28 2.96 6.65 -4.88
CA ALA A 28 3.17 5.79 -3.73
C ALA A 28 1.93 4.93 -3.44
N GLU A 29 0.74 5.52 -3.51
CA GLU A 29 -0.51 4.79 -3.32
C GLU A 29 -0.70 3.70 -4.37
N MET A 30 -0.45 4.01 -5.63
CA MET A 30 -0.56 3.03 -6.73
C MET A 30 0.40 1.87 -6.54
N THR A 31 1.62 2.17 -6.13
CA THR A 31 2.64 1.15 -5.88
C THR A 31 2.23 0.24 -4.71
N ALA A 32 1.73 0.83 -3.63
CA ALA A 32 1.27 0.07 -2.46
C ALA A 32 0.12 -0.86 -2.83
N ILE A 33 -0.85 -0.39 -3.60
CA ILE A 33 -1.98 -1.20 -4.07
C ILE A 33 -1.48 -2.37 -4.91
N SER A 34 -0.57 -2.11 -5.85
CA SER A 34 0.02 -3.17 -6.67
C SER A 34 0.72 -4.22 -5.83
N MET A 35 1.46 -3.80 -4.80
CA MET A 35 2.16 -4.74 -3.91
C MET A 35 1.19 -5.67 -3.20
N VAL A 36 0.07 -5.14 -2.72
CA VAL A 36 -0.96 -5.97 -2.07
C VAL A 36 -1.57 -6.95 -3.07
N GLU A 37 -1.95 -6.47 -4.25
CA GLU A 37 -2.60 -7.29 -5.27
C GLU A 37 -1.68 -8.38 -5.81
N ASN A 38 -0.38 -8.13 -5.83
CA ASN A 38 0.62 -9.11 -6.28
C ASN A 38 1.12 -10.04 -5.17
N GLY A 39 0.65 -9.86 -3.94
CA GLY A 39 1.08 -10.69 -2.82
C GLY A 39 2.43 -10.31 -2.23
N ASP A 40 2.92 -9.11 -2.50
CA ASP A 40 4.25 -8.65 -2.06
C ASP A 40 4.22 -7.83 -0.77
N ALA A 41 3.05 -7.59 -0.19
CA ALA A 41 2.92 -6.74 0.99
C ALA A 41 2.95 -7.52 2.32
N GLY A 42 3.05 -8.83 2.27
CA GLY A 42 3.09 -9.68 3.47
C GLY A 42 1.73 -9.85 4.14
N VAL A 43 0.63 -9.61 3.43
CA VAL A 43 -0.73 -9.78 3.92
C VAL A 43 -1.43 -10.90 3.15
N LEU A 44 -2.48 -11.46 3.74
CA LEU A 44 -3.25 -12.55 3.12
C LEU A 44 -4.28 -12.02 2.12
N GLY A 45 -4.83 -10.83 2.37
CA GLY A 45 -5.77 -10.21 1.45
C GLY A 45 -5.08 -9.79 0.16
N ASN A 46 -5.79 -9.80 -0.94
CA ASN A 46 -5.26 -9.43 -2.25
C ASN A 46 -6.02 -8.27 -2.91
N SER A 47 -6.89 -7.62 -2.17
CA SER A 47 -7.62 -6.42 -2.62
C SER A 47 -7.50 -5.33 -1.57
N VAL A 48 -7.41 -4.08 -2.03
CA VAL A 48 -7.29 -2.91 -1.16
C VAL A 48 -8.64 -2.24 -1.05
N VAL A 49 -9.12 -2.05 0.19
CA VAL A 49 -10.39 -1.35 0.46
C VAL A 49 -10.15 0.08 0.95
N ALA A 50 -8.97 0.38 1.47
CA ALA A 50 -8.59 1.73 1.88
C ALA A 50 -7.08 1.90 1.76
N CYS A 51 -6.65 3.11 1.37
CA CYS A 51 -5.23 3.41 1.19
C CYS A 51 -5.01 4.89 1.54
N PHE A 52 -4.08 5.14 2.45
CA PHE A 52 -3.76 6.51 2.89
C PHE A 52 -2.26 6.71 2.92
N VAL A 53 -1.82 7.86 2.44
CA VAL A 53 -0.44 8.32 2.66
C VAL A 53 -0.41 9.09 3.98
N LEU A 54 0.42 8.63 4.89
CA LEU A 54 0.53 9.22 6.22
C LEU A 54 1.42 10.47 6.26
#